data_2ca61467ce21ba47e5c712ffebf87c90
#
_entry.id   2ca61467ce21ba47e5c712ffebf87c90
#
_cell.length_a   1.000
_cell.length_b   1.000
_cell.length_c   1.000
_cell.angle_alpha   90.00
_cell.angle_beta   90.00
_cell.angle_gamma   90.00
#
_symmetry.space_group_name_H-M   'P 1'
#
loop_
_entity.id
_entity.type
_entity.pdbx_description
1 polymer ?
#
loop_
_entity_poly.entity_id
_entity_poly.type
_entity_poly.pdbx_seq_one_letter_code
_entity_poly.pdbx_strand_id
1 'polypeptide(L)'
;MKKLVLGLLGGFLLCLNVSAGIVADTNKTDANGKKSGFWKERSGQTDWYGDYENNLKEGLWIGYHSNGVISNLDEYKKGKRTGYCISVDKSGFLYQKDQYVNDTLNGFCIAYFTGAKLRSEIEYKMGVLNGLKRLYYSDGKKQEEGYFKNNLRHGITRWFTSDGAVSVEYTYVDGKINGKMKTFFKNGNINSEVNAVDNQEEGEYREYFENGKLKISGKYVHGKKEGAWKEMNEDGKVVKTEVYKNGELKK
;
A
#
# COMPACT_ATOMS: atom_id res chain seq x y z
N MET A 1 -12.53 -6.52 36.65
CA MET A 1 -11.35 -5.71 36.30
C MET A 1 -10.55 -6.45 35.23
N LYS A 2 -10.71 -6.12 33.97
CA LYS A 2 -9.83 -6.62 32.90
C LYS A 2 -9.00 -5.44 32.43
N LYS A 3 -7.71 -5.46 32.76
CA LYS A 3 -6.73 -4.50 32.26
C LYS A 3 -6.38 -4.90 30.82
N LEU A 4 -6.73 -4.07 29.86
CA LEU A 4 -6.24 -4.19 28.50
C LEU A 4 -4.94 -3.41 28.41
N VAL A 5 -3.81 -4.11 28.31
CA VAL A 5 -2.51 -3.50 28.04
C VAL A 5 -2.35 -3.51 26.52
N LEU A 6 -2.57 -2.37 25.88
CA LEU A 6 -2.13 -2.16 24.49
C LEU A 6 -0.63 -1.84 24.52
N GLY A 7 0.16 -2.77 24.02
CA GLY A 7 1.61 -2.60 23.87
C GLY A 7 1.96 -1.55 22.82
N LEU A 8 2.86 -0.69 23.21
CA LEU A 8 3.67 0.30 22.52
C LEU A 8 3.56 0.39 20.99
N LEU A 9 2.91 1.46 20.53
CA LEU A 9 3.27 2.15 19.30
C LEU A 9 3.43 3.64 19.65
N GLY A 10 4.68 4.10 19.62
CA GLY A 10 5.13 5.49 19.67
C GLY A 10 4.39 6.44 20.63
N GLY A 11 4.77 6.47 21.91
CA GLY A 11 4.78 7.70 22.69
C GLY A 11 3.45 8.28 23.19
N PHE A 12 2.40 7.49 23.48
CA PHE A 12 1.32 7.94 24.37
C PHE A 12 0.72 6.72 25.09
N LEU A 13 1.06 6.59 26.37
CA LEU A 13 0.42 5.65 27.27
C LEU A 13 -0.92 6.26 27.71
N LEU A 14 -1.99 6.03 26.93
CA LEU A 14 -3.34 6.34 27.39
C LEU A 14 -3.84 5.16 28.27
N CYS A 15 -3.66 5.27 29.57
CA CYS A 15 -4.40 4.44 30.52
C CYS A 15 -5.86 4.89 30.52
N LEU A 16 -6.68 4.29 29.67
CA LEU A 16 -8.13 4.41 29.79
C LEU A 16 -8.60 3.61 31.01
N ASN A 17 -8.67 4.27 32.17
CA ASN A 17 -9.48 3.79 33.27
C ASN A 17 -10.96 4.02 32.93
N VAL A 18 -11.56 3.13 32.14
CA VAL A 18 -13.01 3.09 32.05
C VAL A 18 -13.51 2.43 33.34
N SER A 19 -13.65 3.21 34.39
CA SER A 19 -14.40 2.79 35.58
C SER A 19 -15.88 2.71 35.18
N ALA A 20 -16.49 1.54 35.38
CA ALA A 20 -17.92 1.26 35.15
C ALA A 20 -18.83 2.04 36.13
N GLY A 21 -18.58 3.33 36.34
CA GLY A 21 -19.24 4.13 37.39
C GLY A 21 -19.76 5.50 36.96
N ILE A 22 -19.66 5.92 35.69
CA ILE A 22 -20.15 7.24 35.27
C ILE A 22 -21.08 7.08 34.07
N VAL A 23 -22.33 6.62 34.34
CA VAL A 23 -23.39 6.58 33.36
C VAL A 23 -24.43 7.71 33.60
N ALA A 24 -24.24 8.56 34.61
CA ALA A 24 -25.28 9.53 35.01
C ALA A 24 -25.40 10.77 34.09
N ASP A 25 -24.42 11.04 33.22
CA ASP A 25 -24.34 12.29 32.47
C ASP A 25 -24.09 12.13 30.94
N THR A 26 -24.61 11.05 30.34
CA THR A 26 -24.54 10.85 28.88
C THR A 26 -25.70 11.54 28.15
N ASN A 27 -25.45 11.96 26.90
CA ASN A 27 -26.42 12.47 25.95
C ASN A 27 -27.10 13.78 26.41
N LYS A 28 -26.34 14.69 27.01
CA LYS A 28 -26.84 16.01 27.42
C LYS A 28 -26.61 17.05 26.33
N THR A 29 -27.50 18.04 26.33
CA THR A 29 -27.37 19.27 25.57
C THR A 29 -26.98 20.43 26.49
N ASP A 30 -26.31 21.43 25.95
CA ASP A 30 -26.05 22.69 26.63
C ASP A 30 -27.29 23.56 26.73
N ALA A 31 -27.17 24.75 27.32
CA ALA A 31 -28.29 25.69 27.50
C ALA A 31 -28.94 26.16 26.17
N ASN A 32 -28.25 25.98 25.04
CA ASN A 32 -28.71 26.33 23.69
C ASN A 32 -29.27 25.09 22.92
N GLY A 33 -29.40 23.94 23.57
CA GLY A 33 -29.90 22.72 22.97
C GLY A 33 -28.86 22.00 22.07
N LYS A 34 -27.56 22.36 22.14
CA LYS A 34 -26.52 21.72 21.36
C LYS A 34 -25.94 20.54 22.13
N LYS A 35 -25.62 19.45 21.42
CA LYS A 35 -24.90 18.31 21.98
C LYS A 35 -23.58 18.78 22.60
N SER A 36 -23.31 18.39 23.86
CA SER A 36 -22.11 18.74 24.59
C SER A 36 -21.76 17.63 25.59
N GLY A 37 -20.44 17.44 25.85
CA GLY A 37 -19.92 16.40 26.74
C GLY A 37 -20.06 15.00 26.18
N PHE A 38 -20.06 14.00 27.06
CA PHE A 38 -20.00 12.59 26.71
C PHE A 38 -21.31 12.05 26.13
N TRP A 39 -21.22 11.37 24.99
CA TRP A 39 -22.37 10.84 24.25
C TRP A 39 -22.20 9.36 23.94
N LYS A 40 -23.34 8.65 24.03
CA LYS A 40 -23.52 7.32 23.44
C LYS A 40 -24.49 7.46 22.25
N GLU A 41 -24.09 6.96 21.09
CA GLU A 41 -24.95 6.89 19.91
C GLU A 41 -24.81 5.53 19.22
N ARG A 42 -25.82 5.13 18.44
CA ARG A 42 -25.78 3.88 17.68
C ARG A 42 -25.84 4.18 16.19
N SER A 43 -24.91 3.58 15.45
CA SER A 43 -24.89 3.62 14.00
C SER A 43 -24.77 2.21 13.46
N GLY A 44 -25.82 1.73 12.78
CA GLY A 44 -25.91 0.33 12.35
C GLY A 44 -25.85 -0.64 13.53
N GLN A 45 -24.86 -1.53 13.54
CA GLN A 45 -24.62 -2.51 14.62
C GLN A 45 -23.54 -2.07 15.62
N THR A 46 -23.03 -0.84 15.51
CA THR A 46 -21.94 -0.32 16.34
C THR A 46 -22.48 0.68 17.34
N ASP A 47 -22.18 0.48 18.61
CA ASP A 47 -22.38 1.46 19.68
C ASP A 47 -21.13 2.34 19.75
N TRP A 48 -21.31 3.66 19.63
CA TRP A 48 -20.25 4.66 19.64
C TRP A 48 -20.28 5.49 20.91
N TYR A 49 -19.10 5.82 21.41
CA TYR A 49 -18.91 6.62 22.60
C TYR A 49 -17.84 7.68 22.36
N GLY A 50 -18.10 8.92 22.72
CA GLY A 50 -17.15 10.02 22.56
C GLY A 50 -17.76 11.33 22.99
N ASP A 51 -17.02 12.41 22.81
CA ASP A 51 -17.46 13.73 23.23
C ASP A 51 -17.99 14.56 22.05
N TYR A 52 -18.98 15.39 22.36
CA TYR A 52 -19.44 16.46 21.50
C TYR A 52 -19.09 17.82 22.10
N GLU A 53 -18.72 18.75 21.24
CA GLU A 53 -18.63 20.17 21.54
C GLU A 53 -19.43 20.93 20.48
N ASN A 54 -20.47 21.69 20.91
CA ASN A 54 -21.35 22.47 20.02
C ASN A 54 -21.94 21.67 18.83
N ASN A 55 -22.46 20.47 19.05
CA ASN A 55 -22.94 19.51 18.04
C ASN A 55 -21.86 18.87 17.15
N LEU A 56 -20.58 19.13 17.40
CA LEU A 56 -19.47 18.58 16.63
C LEU A 56 -18.75 17.51 17.46
N LYS A 57 -18.42 16.37 16.83
CA LYS A 57 -17.58 15.35 17.47
C LYS A 57 -16.20 15.93 17.77
N GLU A 58 -15.69 15.66 18.98
CA GLU A 58 -14.39 16.12 19.45
C GLU A 58 -13.65 14.98 20.14
N GLY A 59 -12.31 14.94 19.98
CA GLY A 59 -11.46 13.95 20.63
C GLY A 59 -11.65 12.53 20.09
N LEU A 60 -11.40 11.54 20.96
CA LEU A 60 -11.44 10.12 20.61
C LEU A 60 -12.88 9.59 20.70
N TRP A 61 -13.33 9.00 19.61
CA TRP A 61 -14.58 8.25 19.51
C TRP A 61 -14.30 6.76 19.43
N ILE A 62 -14.95 5.98 20.29
CA ILE A 62 -14.76 4.54 20.40
C ILE A 62 -16.04 3.83 19.95
N GLY A 63 -15.92 3.01 18.91
CA GLY A 63 -16.99 2.12 18.47
C GLY A 63 -16.83 0.73 19.08
N TYR A 64 -17.96 0.05 19.36
CA TYR A 64 -17.98 -1.32 19.83
C TYR A 64 -18.85 -2.20 18.94
N HIS A 65 -18.38 -3.39 18.64
CA HIS A 65 -19.15 -4.46 18.04
C HIS A 65 -20.23 -4.96 19.02
N SER A 66 -21.25 -5.65 18.51
CA SER A 66 -22.33 -6.22 19.33
C SER A 66 -21.86 -7.24 20.38
N ASN A 67 -20.65 -7.80 20.21
CA ASN A 67 -20.03 -8.70 21.19
C ASN A 67 -19.17 -7.98 22.25
N GLY A 68 -19.18 -6.63 22.26
CA GLY A 68 -18.43 -5.82 23.22
C GLY A 68 -16.94 -5.60 22.88
N VAL A 69 -16.45 -6.15 21.77
CA VAL A 69 -15.09 -5.88 21.28
C VAL A 69 -15.05 -4.51 20.63
N ILE A 70 -13.99 -3.74 20.85
CA ILE A 70 -13.76 -2.47 20.14
C ILE A 70 -13.79 -2.73 18.64
N SER A 71 -14.59 -1.94 17.90
CA SER A 71 -14.64 -1.97 16.44
C SER A 71 -13.81 -0.86 15.81
N ASN A 72 -13.82 0.32 16.44
CA ASN A 72 -13.16 1.50 15.91
C ASN A 72 -12.60 2.39 17.02
N LEU A 73 -11.50 3.08 16.68
CA LEU A 73 -10.95 4.19 17.44
C LEU A 73 -10.71 5.32 16.45
N ASP A 74 -11.60 6.32 16.46
CA ASP A 74 -11.56 7.42 15.50
C ASP A 74 -11.33 8.74 16.23
N GLU A 75 -10.35 9.51 15.79
CA GLU A 75 -10.04 10.82 16.35
C GLU A 75 -10.74 11.93 15.56
N TYR A 76 -11.43 12.82 16.27
CA TYR A 76 -12.17 13.93 15.69
C TYR A 76 -11.70 15.28 16.23
N LYS A 77 -11.73 16.29 15.35
CA LYS A 77 -11.56 17.70 15.71
C LYS A 77 -12.59 18.53 14.97
N LYS A 78 -13.41 19.26 15.70
CA LYS A 78 -14.51 20.09 15.16
C LYS A 78 -15.39 19.30 14.17
N GLY A 79 -15.77 18.08 14.53
CA GLY A 79 -16.63 17.19 13.76
C GLY A 79 -15.97 16.46 12.59
N LYS A 80 -14.70 16.69 12.33
CA LYS A 80 -13.94 16.07 11.22
C LYS A 80 -12.92 15.08 11.74
N ARG A 81 -12.79 13.93 11.07
CA ARG A 81 -11.75 12.96 11.40
C ARG A 81 -10.37 13.59 11.22
N THR A 82 -9.52 13.39 12.20
CA THR A 82 -8.13 13.85 12.21
C THR A 82 -7.26 12.80 12.90
N GLY A 83 -5.93 12.86 12.73
CA GLY A 83 -5.07 11.85 13.35
C GLY A 83 -5.34 10.45 12.81
N TYR A 84 -5.34 9.44 13.69
CA TYR A 84 -5.53 8.05 13.31
C TYR A 84 -6.99 7.60 13.48
N CYS A 85 -7.49 6.90 12.44
CA CYS A 85 -8.72 6.12 12.50
C CYS A 85 -8.34 4.64 12.40
N ILE A 86 -8.71 3.86 13.40
CA ILE A 86 -8.32 2.47 13.57
C ILE A 86 -9.57 1.60 13.53
N SER A 87 -9.54 0.52 12.76
CA SER A 87 -10.62 -0.47 12.68
C SER A 87 -10.15 -1.84 13.14
N VAL A 88 -10.98 -2.49 13.95
CA VAL A 88 -10.70 -3.77 14.60
C VAL A 88 -11.84 -4.74 14.27
N ASP A 89 -11.54 -5.99 13.98
CA ASP A 89 -12.54 -7.00 13.70
C ASP A 89 -13.22 -7.54 14.96
N LYS A 90 -14.29 -8.36 14.79
CA LYS A 90 -15.02 -8.94 15.91
C LYS A 90 -14.21 -9.88 16.80
N SER A 91 -13.03 -10.33 16.32
CA SER A 91 -12.09 -11.15 17.07
C SER A 91 -11.05 -10.33 17.82
N GLY A 92 -11.04 -8.99 17.64
CA GLY A 92 -10.11 -8.07 18.27
C GLY A 92 -8.81 -7.84 17.50
N PHE A 93 -8.72 -8.30 16.24
CA PHE A 93 -7.55 -8.05 15.42
C PHE A 93 -7.68 -6.74 14.66
N LEU A 94 -6.60 -5.97 14.66
CA LEU A 94 -6.46 -4.78 13.81
C LEU A 94 -6.52 -5.19 12.33
N TYR A 95 -7.40 -4.57 11.55
CA TYR A 95 -7.46 -4.81 10.10
C TYR A 95 -7.24 -3.56 9.25
N GLN A 96 -7.40 -2.35 9.84
CA GLN A 96 -7.19 -1.09 9.13
C GLN A 96 -6.68 -0.01 10.08
N LYS A 97 -5.72 0.80 9.64
CA LYS A 97 -5.25 2.00 10.31
C LYS A 97 -5.00 3.09 9.28
N ASP A 98 -5.81 4.13 9.30
CA ASP A 98 -5.77 5.24 8.35
C ASP A 98 -5.40 6.53 9.06
N GLN A 99 -4.73 7.43 8.35
CA GLN A 99 -4.40 8.76 8.84
C GLN A 99 -5.18 9.81 8.09
N TYR A 100 -5.84 10.71 8.85
CA TYR A 100 -6.71 11.75 8.32
C TYR A 100 -6.28 13.15 8.75
N VAL A 101 -6.58 14.13 7.89
CA VAL A 101 -6.61 15.55 8.19
C VAL A 101 -7.91 16.11 7.63
N ASN A 102 -8.81 16.60 8.48
CA ASN A 102 -10.11 17.17 8.10
C ASN A 102 -10.92 16.25 7.16
N ASP A 103 -11.17 14.99 7.56
CA ASP A 103 -11.85 13.93 6.79
C ASP A 103 -11.13 13.47 5.52
N THR A 104 -9.96 13.99 5.24
CA THR A 104 -9.19 13.64 4.04
C THR A 104 -8.01 12.76 4.41
N LEU A 105 -7.79 11.65 3.70
CA LEU A 105 -6.64 10.78 3.88
C LEU A 105 -5.34 11.59 3.68
N ASN A 106 -4.47 11.57 4.70
CA ASN A 106 -3.19 12.28 4.64
C ASN A 106 -2.17 11.59 5.53
N GLY A 107 -1.28 10.83 4.92
CA GLY A 107 -0.34 9.94 5.55
C GLY A 107 -0.56 8.48 5.13
N PHE A 108 -0.12 7.53 5.96
CA PHE A 108 -0.23 6.11 5.65
C PHE A 108 -1.61 5.54 5.95
N CYS A 109 -2.16 4.80 4.97
CA CYS A 109 -3.26 3.88 5.13
C CYS A 109 -2.69 2.47 5.16
N ILE A 110 -2.86 1.78 6.27
CA ILE A 110 -2.26 0.47 6.53
C ILE A 110 -3.38 -0.54 6.72
N ALA A 111 -3.38 -1.59 5.88
CA ALA A 111 -4.32 -2.68 6.01
C ALA A 111 -3.62 -3.96 6.46
N TYR A 112 -4.36 -4.83 7.15
CA TYR A 112 -3.86 -6.07 7.69
C TYR A 112 -4.71 -7.25 7.24
N PHE A 113 -4.10 -8.42 7.13
CA PHE A 113 -4.80 -9.70 7.06
C PHE A 113 -5.31 -10.08 8.45
N THR A 114 -6.20 -11.08 8.51
CA THR A 114 -6.62 -11.71 9.77
C THR A 114 -5.39 -12.15 10.57
N GLY A 115 -5.39 -11.86 11.88
CA GLY A 115 -4.23 -12.10 12.75
C GLY A 115 -3.20 -10.96 12.74
N ALA A 116 -3.58 -9.77 12.26
CA ALA A 116 -2.79 -8.54 12.28
C ALA A 116 -1.47 -8.60 11.47
N LYS A 117 -1.40 -9.48 10.47
CA LYS A 117 -0.28 -9.50 9.52
C LYS A 117 -0.46 -8.40 8.49
N LEU A 118 0.60 -7.68 8.18
CA LEU A 118 0.59 -6.57 7.24
C LEU A 118 0.14 -7.03 5.84
N ARG A 119 -0.84 -6.35 5.26
CA ARG A 119 -1.38 -6.58 3.90
C ARG A 119 -0.97 -5.50 2.93
N SER A 120 -1.05 -4.24 3.37
CA SER A 120 -0.65 -3.10 2.54
C SER A 120 -0.27 -1.88 3.37
N GLU A 121 0.63 -1.07 2.82
CA GLU A 121 0.97 0.28 3.26
C GLU A 121 0.86 1.20 2.04
N ILE A 122 0.03 2.21 2.14
CA ILE A 122 -0.24 3.14 1.02
C ILE A 122 -0.20 4.56 1.56
N GLU A 123 0.65 5.40 0.97
CA GLU A 123 0.83 6.78 1.38
C GLU A 123 -0.05 7.72 0.55
N TYR A 124 -0.86 8.51 1.26
CA TYR A 124 -1.73 9.52 0.68
C TYR A 124 -1.31 10.93 1.09
N LYS A 125 -1.47 11.87 0.18
CA LYS A 125 -1.36 13.30 0.45
C LYS A 125 -2.64 13.98 0.00
N MET A 126 -3.39 14.54 0.95
CA MET A 126 -4.67 15.21 0.70
C MET A 126 -5.63 14.40 -0.18
N GLY A 127 -5.83 13.11 0.16
CA GLY A 127 -6.73 12.18 -0.53
C GLY A 127 -6.19 11.58 -1.82
N VAL A 128 -5.02 12.00 -2.28
CA VAL A 128 -4.38 11.53 -3.51
C VAL A 128 -3.27 10.56 -3.15
N LEU A 129 -3.19 9.39 -3.82
CA LEU A 129 -2.08 8.47 -3.68
C LEU A 129 -0.80 9.16 -4.17
N ASN A 130 0.09 9.47 -3.23
CA ASN A 130 1.30 10.25 -3.50
C ASN A 130 2.39 9.87 -2.50
N GLY A 131 3.29 9.01 -2.92
CA GLY A 131 4.32 8.42 -2.10
C GLY A 131 4.42 6.91 -2.31
N LEU A 132 4.76 6.21 -1.25
CA LEU A 132 5.03 4.78 -1.25
C LEU A 132 3.74 3.95 -1.28
N LYS A 133 3.76 2.86 -2.06
CA LYS A 133 2.78 1.77 -1.97
C LYS A 133 3.51 0.45 -1.84
N ARG A 134 3.16 -0.33 -0.83
CA ARG A 134 3.59 -1.71 -0.62
C ARG A 134 2.40 -2.64 -0.48
N LEU A 135 2.50 -3.79 -1.10
CA LEU A 135 1.60 -4.92 -0.89
C LEU A 135 2.40 -6.10 -0.37
N TYR A 136 1.75 -6.93 0.43
CA TYR A 136 2.38 -8.09 1.05
C TYR A 136 1.56 -9.35 0.80
N TYR A 137 2.23 -10.48 0.70
CA TYR A 137 1.63 -11.81 0.79
C TYR A 137 1.19 -12.10 2.23
N SER A 138 0.30 -13.08 2.41
CA SER A 138 -0.21 -13.46 3.74
C SER A 138 0.85 -14.05 4.67
N ASP A 139 2.00 -14.46 4.14
CA ASP A 139 3.17 -14.89 4.92
C ASP A 139 4.05 -13.71 5.40
N GLY A 140 3.73 -12.48 4.97
CA GLY A 140 4.42 -11.24 5.36
C GLY A 140 5.53 -10.80 4.41
N LYS A 141 5.83 -11.56 3.35
CA LYS A 141 6.80 -11.14 2.33
C LYS A 141 6.21 -10.10 1.41
N LYS A 142 7.04 -9.20 0.90
CA LYS A 142 6.60 -8.21 -0.08
C LYS A 142 6.10 -8.87 -1.36
N GLN A 143 5.00 -8.35 -1.92
CA GLN A 143 4.45 -8.71 -3.21
C GLN A 143 4.71 -7.63 -4.25
N GLU A 144 4.56 -6.36 -3.86
CA GLU A 144 4.79 -5.18 -4.70
C GLU A 144 5.38 -4.06 -3.85
N GLU A 145 6.30 -3.29 -4.44
CA GLU A 145 6.77 -2.02 -3.88
C GLU A 145 6.94 -1.03 -5.02
N GLY A 146 6.31 0.15 -4.91
CA GLY A 146 6.40 1.18 -5.93
C GLY A 146 6.08 2.55 -5.37
N TYR A 147 6.44 3.58 -6.13
CA TYR A 147 6.15 4.96 -5.81
C TYR A 147 5.08 5.50 -6.75
N PHE A 148 4.28 6.41 -6.22
CA PHE A 148 3.19 7.06 -6.93
C PHE A 148 3.28 8.58 -6.77
N LYS A 149 2.87 9.27 -7.82
CA LYS A 149 2.70 10.71 -7.85
C LYS A 149 1.36 11.01 -8.49
N ASN A 150 0.47 11.69 -7.76
CA ASN A 150 -0.87 12.04 -8.24
C ASN A 150 -1.66 10.83 -8.79
N ASN A 151 -1.70 9.72 -8.04
CA ASN A 151 -2.34 8.44 -8.41
C ASN A 151 -1.67 7.66 -9.55
N LEU A 152 -0.61 8.17 -10.16
CA LEU A 152 0.12 7.52 -11.25
C LEU A 152 1.42 6.91 -10.74
N ARG A 153 1.81 5.73 -11.24
CA ARG A 153 3.13 5.15 -10.93
C ARG A 153 4.23 6.11 -11.38
N HIS A 154 5.22 6.33 -10.50
CA HIS A 154 6.33 7.23 -10.77
C HIS A 154 7.59 6.71 -10.07
N GLY A 155 8.70 6.56 -10.80
CA GLY A 155 9.91 5.92 -10.29
C GLY A 155 9.89 4.40 -10.44
N ILE A 156 10.69 3.72 -9.64
CA ILE A 156 10.86 2.26 -9.72
C ILE A 156 9.70 1.55 -9.03
N THR A 157 9.13 0.54 -9.73
CA THR A 157 8.21 -0.43 -9.14
C THR A 157 8.83 -1.82 -9.25
N ARG A 158 8.80 -2.57 -8.15
CA ARG A 158 9.25 -3.97 -8.04
C ARG A 158 8.11 -4.89 -7.69
N TRP A 159 8.08 -6.04 -8.34
CA TRP A 159 7.23 -7.16 -7.97
C TRP A 159 8.09 -8.31 -7.49
N PHE A 160 7.60 -9.01 -6.50
CA PHE A 160 8.31 -10.07 -5.82
C PHE A 160 7.56 -11.38 -5.97
N THR A 161 8.29 -12.47 -6.03
CA THR A 161 7.74 -13.82 -5.94
C THR A 161 7.34 -14.14 -4.50
N SER A 162 6.54 -15.20 -4.30
CA SER A 162 6.11 -15.62 -2.97
C SER A 162 7.25 -16.10 -2.05
N ASP A 163 8.41 -16.41 -2.59
CA ASP A 163 9.62 -16.69 -1.80
C ASP A 163 10.43 -15.43 -1.43
N GLY A 164 10.02 -14.25 -1.97
CA GLY A 164 10.56 -12.93 -1.61
C GLY A 164 11.64 -12.41 -2.56
N ALA A 165 11.97 -13.14 -3.62
CA ALA A 165 12.90 -12.65 -4.65
C ALA A 165 12.23 -11.62 -5.55
N VAL A 166 12.99 -10.63 -6.04
CA VAL A 166 12.50 -9.71 -7.08
C VAL A 166 12.30 -10.50 -8.37
N SER A 167 11.13 -10.43 -8.99
CA SER A 167 10.85 -11.04 -10.30
C SER A 167 10.89 -10.04 -11.44
N VAL A 168 10.42 -8.81 -11.18
CA VAL A 168 10.29 -7.75 -12.18
C VAL A 168 10.61 -6.40 -11.55
N GLU A 169 11.28 -5.54 -12.29
CA GLU A 169 11.53 -4.14 -11.94
C GLU A 169 11.32 -3.26 -13.17
N TYR A 170 10.37 -2.31 -13.07
CA TYR A 170 10.11 -1.33 -14.13
C TYR A 170 10.26 0.09 -13.60
N THR A 171 10.71 0.99 -14.48
CA THR A 171 10.79 2.42 -14.20
C THR A 171 9.60 3.14 -14.87
N TYR A 172 8.86 3.91 -14.06
CA TYR A 172 7.67 4.64 -14.50
C TYR A 172 7.89 6.16 -14.43
N VAL A 173 7.32 6.85 -15.39
CA VAL A 173 7.12 8.30 -15.37
C VAL A 173 5.66 8.58 -15.69
N ASP A 174 4.95 9.21 -14.76
CA ASP A 174 3.53 9.60 -14.89
C ASP A 174 2.62 8.48 -15.42
N GLY A 175 2.77 7.29 -14.84
CA GLY A 175 1.95 6.10 -15.11
C GLY A 175 2.37 5.26 -16.32
N LYS A 176 3.31 5.73 -17.12
CA LYS A 176 3.86 4.98 -18.26
C LYS A 176 5.22 4.39 -17.92
N ILE A 177 5.52 3.22 -18.47
CA ILE A 177 6.87 2.67 -18.39
C ILE A 177 7.76 3.57 -19.26
N ASN A 178 8.74 4.21 -18.61
CA ASN A 178 9.66 5.11 -19.26
C ASN A 178 11.02 5.01 -18.57
N GLY A 179 11.90 4.22 -19.13
CA GLY A 179 13.18 3.82 -18.54
C GLY A 179 13.38 2.31 -18.57
N LYS A 180 14.16 1.79 -17.61
CA LYS A 180 14.55 0.37 -17.60
C LYS A 180 13.39 -0.55 -17.22
N MET A 181 13.28 -1.64 -17.97
CA MET A 181 12.51 -2.84 -17.68
C MET A 181 13.48 -3.97 -17.44
N LYS A 182 13.36 -4.66 -16.30
CA LYS A 182 14.18 -5.82 -15.97
C LYS A 182 13.31 -6.95 -15.45
N THR A 183 13.66 -8.16 -15.82
CA THR A 183 13.18 -9.39 -15.19
C THR A 183 14.35 -10.12 -14.54
N PHE A 184 14.05 -10.96 -13.55
CA PHE A 184 15.08 -11.63 -12.77
C PHE A 184 14.80 -13.11 -12.66
N PHE A 185 15.87 -13.91 -12.62
CA PHE A 185 15.83 -15.28 -12.19
C PHE A 185 15.61 -15.38 -10.67
N LYS A 186 15.25 -16.55 -10.21
CA LYS A 186 15.02 -16.81 -8.78
C LYS A 186 16.29 -16.60 -7.92
N ASN A 187 17.48 -16.83 -8.49
CA ASN A 187 18.76 -16.59 -7.83
C ASN A 187 19.14 -15.10 -7.73
N GLY A 188 18.30 -14.18 -8.28
CA GLY A 188 18.52 -12.73 -8.28
C GLY A 188 19.30 -12.19 -9.46
N ASN A 189 19.83 -13.05 -10.34
CA ASN A 189 20.50 -12.62 -11.57
C ASN A 189 19.47 -12.05 -12.56
N ILE A 190 19.90 -11.07 -13.38
CA ILE A 190 19.05 -10.51 -14.43
C ILE A 190 18.75 -11.62 -15.45
N ASN A 191 17.45 -11.80 -15.76
CA ASN A 191 17.00 -12.65 -16.86
C ASN A 191 16.91 -11.86 -18.16
N SER A 192 16.30 -10.66 -18.13
CA SER A 192 16.26 -9.78 -19.29
C SER A 192 16.27 -8.32 -18.92
N GLU A 193 16.76 -7.48 -19.81
CA GLU A 193 16.69 -6.03 -19.68
C GLU A 193 16.50 -5.35 -21.04
N VAL A 194 15.71 -4.26 -21.02
CA VAL A 194 15.49 -3.35 -22.14
C VAL A 194 15.07 -1.99 -21.58
N ASN A 195 15.24 -0.93 -22.36
CA ASN A 195 14.57 0.34 -22.06
C ASN A 195 13.18 0.38 -22.70
N ALA A 196 12.31 1.17 -22.11
CA ALA A 196 11.03 1.53 -22.71
C ALA A 196 10.87 3.06 -22.78
N VAL A 197 10.13 3.51 -23.76
CA VAL A 197 9.66 4.88 -23.93
C VAL A 197 8.16 4.80 -24.17
N ASP A 198 7.38 5.46 -23.33
CA ASP A 198 5.90 5.47 -23.41
C ASP A 198 5.26 4.07 -23.51
N ASN A 199 5.72 3.10 -22.71
CA ASN A 199 5.32 1.69 -22.67
C ASN A 199 5.75 0.83 -23.88
N GLN A 200 6.62 1.33 -24.76
CA GLN A 200 7.16 0.58 -25.89
C GLN A 200 8.65 0.33 -25.67
N GLU A 201 9.10 -0.90 -25.95
CA GLU A 201 10.52 -1.24 -25.87
C GLU A 201 11.31 -0.38 -26.87
N GLU A 202 12.44 0.15 -26.42
CA GLU A 202 13.30 1.03 -27.20
C GLU A 202 14.77 0.78 -26.88
N GLY A 203 15.61 0.60 -27.91
CA GLY A 203 17.04 0.43 -27.77
C GLY A 203 17.45 -1.03 -27.59
N GLU A 204 18.59 -1.22 -26.95
CA GLU A 204 19.20 -2.55 -26.79
C GLU A 204 18.38 -3.44 -25.85
N TYR A 205 18.13 -4.66 -26.30
CA TYR A 205 17.57 -5.77 -25.53
C TYR A 205 18.66 -6.77 -25.23
N ARG A 206 18.69 -7.26 -23.98
CA ARG A 206 19.58 -8.33 -23.54
C ARG A 206 18.79 -9.34 -22.72
N GLU A 207 19.03 -10.62 -23.01
CA GLU A 207 18.57 -11.76 -22.21
C GLU A 207 19.78 -12.58 -21.79
N TYR A 208 19.74 -13.13 -20.59
CA TYR A 208 20.85 -13.82 -20.01
C TYR A 208 20.47 -15.26 -19.64
N PHE A 209 21.43 -16.14 -19.57
CA PHE A 209 21.32 -17.41 -18.86
C PHE A 209 21.31 -17.18 -17.35
N GLU A 210 20.83 -18.17 -16.58
CA GLU A 210 20.77 -18.07 -15.13
C GLU A 210 22.16 -17.87 -14.48
N ASN A 211 23.23 -18.30 -15.15
CA ASN A 211 24.63 -18.07 -14.75
C ASN A 211 25.13 -16.65 -15.08
N GLY A 212 24.28 -15.77 -15.61
CA GLY A 212 24.59 -14.38 -15.95
C GLY A 212 25.27 -14.17 -17.31
N LYS A 213 25.58 -15.22 -18.08
CA LYS A 213 26.10 -15.08 -19.43
C LYS A 213 25.04 -14.63 -20.41
N LEU A 214 25.44 -13.81 -21.39
CA LEU A 214 24.54 -13.29 -22.42
C LEU A 214 24.00 -14.43 -23.29
N LYS A 215 22.67 -14.51 -23.43
CA LYS A 215 21.94 -15.50 -24.21
C LYS A 215 21.39 -14.92 -25.51
N ILE A 216 20.72 -13.77 -25.41
CA ILE A 216 20.13 -13.08 -26.58
C ILE A 216 20.52 -11.61 -26.51
N SER A 217 20.87 -11.04 -27.68
CA SER A 217 21.00 -9.60 -27.86
C SER A 217 20.34 -9.15 -29.14
N GLY A 218 19.73 -7.97 -29.11
CA GLY A 218 19.07 -7.36 -30.23
C GLY A 218 18.69 -5.91 -29.96
N LYS A 219 17.89 -5.34 -30.81
CA LYS A 219 17.40 -3.97 -30.65
C LYS A 219 15.92 -3.89 -30.92
N TYR A 220 15.21 -3.11 -30.11
CA TYR A 220 13.86 -2.65 -30.35
C TYR A 220 13.84 -1.21 -30.83
N VAL A 221 12.89 -0.91 -31.73
CA VAL A 221 12.51 0.43 -32.17
C VAL A 221 11.00 0.49 -32.15
N HIS A 222 10.44 1.36 -31.31
CA HIS A 222 9.00 1.51 -31.11
C HIS A 222 8.26 0.18 -30.87
N GLY A 223 8.79 -0.66 -29.98
CA GLY A 223 8.23 -1.96 -29.61
C GLY A 223 8.41 -3.07 -30.65
N LYS A 224 9.17 -2.82 -31.73
CA LYS A 224 9.40 -3.80 -32.81
C LYS A 224 10.86 -4.18 -32.88
N LYS A 225 11.13 -5.48 -33.11
CA LYS A 225 12.50 -5.95 -33.37
C LYS A 225 13.08 -5.28 -34.62
N GLU A 226 14.33 -4.80 -34.50
CA GLU A 226 15.03 -4.14 -35.59
C GLU A 226 16.51 -4.61 -35.66
N GLY A 227 17.02 -4.81 -36.88
CA GLY A 227 18.40 -5.22 -37.11
C GLY A 227 18.71 -6.67 -36.72
N ALA A 228 19.97 -6.94 -36.42
CA ALA A 228 20.46 -8.29 -36.10
C ALA A 228 20.10 -8.68 -34.65
N TRP A 229 19.42 -9.81 -34.50
CA TRP A 229 19.18 -10.50 -33.23
C TRP A 229 20.09 -11.73 -33.19
N LYS A 230 20.87 -11.83 -32.12
CA LYS A 230 21.86 -12.90 -31.95
C LYS A 230 21.50 -13.74 -30.74
N GLU A 231 21.54 -15.05 -30.94
CA GLU A 231 21.43 -16.03 -29.84
C GLU A 231 22.80 -16.68 -29.63
N MET A 232 23.20 -16.79 -28.38
CA MET A 232 24.48 -17.37 -27.96
C MET A 232 24.25 -18.60 -27.10
N ASN A 233 25.18 -19.56 -27.18
CA ASN A 233 25.26 -20.67 -26.24
C ASN A 233 25.95 -20.25 -24.93
N GLU A 234 26.01 -21.14 -23.94
CA GLU A 234 26.67 -20.86 -22.66
C GLU A 234 28.20 -20.66 -22.78
N ASP A 235 28.85 -21.06 -23.88
CA ASP A 235 30.25 -20.76 -24.19
C ASP A 235 30.44 -19.35 -24.76
N GLY A 236 29.35 -18.62 -25.01
CA GLY A 236 29.36 -17.28 -25.62
C GLY A 236 29.50 -17.28 -27.14
N LYS A 237 29.39 -18.46 -27.80
CA LYS A 237 29.40 -18.55 -29.26
C LYS A 237 28.01 -18.25 -29.82
N VAL A 238 27.96 -17.42 -30.87
CA VAL A 238 26.72 -17.17 -31.61
C VAL A 238 26.26 -18.45 -32.31
N VAL A 239 25.08 -18.94 -31.99
CA VAL A 239 24.49 -20.15 -32.59
C VAL A 239 23.40 -19.83 -33.58
N LYS A 240 22.80 -18.62 -33.47
CA LYS A 240 21.77 -18.15 -34.39
C LYS A 240 21.86 -16.65 -34.58
N THR A 241 21.56 -16.19 -35.79
CA THR A 241 21.40 -14.77 -36.11
C THR A 241 20.20 -14.62 -37.01
N GLU A 242 19.30 -13.75 -36.60
CA GLU A 242 18.10 -13.38 -37.35
C GLU A 242 18.13 -11.87 -37.59
N VAL A 243 17.68 -11.42 -38.75
CA VAL A 243 17.65 -10.00 -39.10
C VAL A 243 16.19 -9.56 -39.23
N TYR A 244 15.82 -8.55 -38.47
CA TYR A 244 14.46 -8.00 -38.44
C TYR A 244 14.46 -6.59 -39.04
N LYS A 245 13.30 -6.23 -39.64
CA LYS A 245 12.98 -4.86 -40.03
C LYS A 245 11.52 -4.59 -39.71
N ASN A 246 11.27 -3.58 -38.88
CA ASN A 246 9.92 -3.24 -38.39
C ASN A 246 9.17 -4.43 -37.75
N GLY A 247 9.87 -5.35 -37.07
CA GLY A 247 9.31 -6.54 -36.42
C GLY A 247 9.18 -7.77 -37.33
N GLU A 248 9.43 -7.67 -38.62
CA GLU A 248 9.33 -8.77 -39.57
C GLU A 248 10.72 -9.39 -39.82
N LEU A 249 10.77 -10.73 -39.76
CA LEU A 249 12.00 -11.47 -40.06
C LEU A 249 12.34 -11.32 -41.55
N LYS A 250 13.53 -10.86 -41.83
CA LYS A 250 14.07 -10.82 -43.21
C LYS A 250 14.50 -12.21 -43.63
N LYS A 251 14.07 -12.61 -44.79
CA LYS A 251 14.50 -13.85 -45.45
C LYS A 251 15.92 -13.70 -45.96
#